data_8007197b75ba80d195f8f0bfbd679ea7
#
_entry.id   8007197b75ba80d195f8f0bfbd679ea7
#
_cell.length_a   1.000
_cell.length_b   1.000
_cell.length_c   1.000
_cell.angle_alpha   90.00
_cell.angle_beta   90.00
_cell.angle_gamma   90.00
#
_symmetry.space_group_name_H-M   'P 1'
#
loop_
_entity.id
_entity.type
_entity.pdbx_description
1 polymer ?
#
loop_
_entity_poly.entity_id
_entity_poly.type
_entity_poly.pdbx_seq_one_letter_code
_entity_poly.pdbx_strand_id
1 'polypeptide(L)'
;MIGLILKGISAGYPKHPVIRDLSVPELPRGKITVLLGPNGCGKSTLLRALAGLNKARGEVMLDGENLMSLPFARRAEKVVFLPQSLPQGVHLHVLESIIVAQRASGGRDGANSHSQVLAILDQLGIAHLALHYLDQLSGGQRQLVGLAQSLIRYPELLLLDEPLSALDLNYQFHVMDLIARETRARNMVTVVVVHDINIALRHSEHVLMLKEGKLVASGAPEAVITAESLAEVYNVRGRVERCSQGRAQVVLDGVIGV
;
A
#
# COMPACT_ATOMS: atom_id res chain seq x y z
N MET A 1 -18.13 -4.50 -10.84
CA MET A 1 -16.76 -5.06 -10.83
C MET A 1 -16.52 -5.57 -9.43
N ILE A 2 -16.09 -6.80 -9.32
CA ILE A 2 -15.77 -7.47 -8.04
C ILE A 2 -14.33 -7.10 -7.73
N GLY A 3 -14.03 -6.58 -6.56
CA GLY A 3 -12.68 -6.14 -6.18
C GLY A 3 -11.63 -7.27 -6.16
N LEU A 4 -10.71 -7.23 -5.20
CA LEU A 4 -9.68 -8.24 -5.02
C LEU A 4 -10.14 -9.29 -3.99
N ILE A 5 -10.03 -10.59 -4.34
CA ILE A 5 -10.31 -11.71 -3.45
C ILE A 5 -9.06 -12.56 -3.33
N LEU A 6 -8.72 -12.96 -2.12
CA LEU A 6 -7.60 -13.85 -1.84
C LEU A 6 -8.11 -15.20 -1.31
N LYS A 7 -7.65 -16.31 -1.89
CA LYS A 7 -8.05 -17.65 -1.46
C LYS A 7 -6.84 -18.54 -1.22
N GLY A 8 -6.67 -18.98 0.01
CA GLY A 8 -5.64 -19.94 0.40
C GLY A 8 -4.20 -19.49 0.13
N ILE A 9 -3.92 -18.18 0.28
CA ILE A 9 -2.61 -17.63 -0.03
C ILE A 9 -1.60 -18.17 0.98
N SER A 10 -0.57 -18.83 0.45
CA SER A 10 0.60 -19.26 1.22
C SER A 10 1.86 -18.74 0.55
N ALA A 11 2.66 -17.97 1.28
CA ALA A 11 3.84 -17.29 0.76
C ALA A 11 4.95 -17.21 1.82
N GLY A 12 6.19 -17.12 1.36
CA GLY A 12 7.35 -17.02 2.22
C GLY A 12 8.58 -17.67 1.60
N TYR A 13 9.53 -18.04 2.44
CA TYR A 13 10.75 -18.72 2.01
C TYR A 13 10.52 -20.24 1.97
N PRO A 14 11.26 -21.01 1.13
CA PRO A 14 11.02 -22.45 0.92
C PRO A 14 10.96 -23.30 2.19
N LYS A 15 11.68 -22.91 3.24
CA LYS A 15 11.71 -23.61 4.53
C LYS A 15 10.92 -22.91 5.65
N HIS A 16 10.46 -21.69 5.41
CA HIS A 16 9.77 -20.86 6.41
C HIS A 16 8.58 -20.14 5.77
N PRO A 17 7.41 -20.77 5.68
CA PRO A 17 6.21 -20.10 5.20
C PRO A 17 5.83 -19.01 6.21
N VAL A 18 5.77 -17.76 5.73
CA VAL A 18 5.42 -16.58 6.53
C VAL A 18 3.91 -16.38 6.54
N ILE A 19 3.28 -16.49 5.38
CA ILE A 19 1.81 -16.46 5.20
C ILE A 19 1.34 -17.89 4.99
N ARG A 20 0.27 -18.29 5.69
CA ARG A 20 -0.22 -19.67 5.70
C ARG A 20 -1.72 -19.69 5.49
N ASP A 21 -2.15 -20.20 4.35
CA ASP A 21 -3.56 -20.41 3.99
C ASP A 21 -4.46 -19.18 4.26
N LEU A 22 -3.95 -18.00 3.89
CA LEU A 22 -4.64 -16.74 4.14
C LEU A 22 -5.71 -16.53 3.08
N SER A 23 -6.96 -16.42 3.53
CA SER A 23 -8.09 -16.06 2.70
C SER A 23 -8.68 -14.74 3.16
N VAL A 24 -8.94 -13.86 2.20
CA VAL A 24 -9.58 -12.57 2.43
C VAL A 24 -10.79 -12.52 1.51
N PRO A 25 -11.96 -12.18 2.02
CA PRO A 25 -13.16 -12.02 1.20
C PRO A 25 -12.94 -10.97 0.13
N GLU A 26 -13.85 -10.11 -0.14
CA GLU A 26 -13.67 -9.07 -1.14
C GLU A 26 -13.02 -7.82 -0.54
N LEU A 27 -11.92 -7.34 -1.16
CA LEU A 27 -11.38 -5.99 -0.96
C LEU A 27 -11.97 -5.07 -2.03
N PRO A 28 -12.72 -4.03 -1.63
CA PRO A 28 -13.52 -3.25 -2.55
C PRO A 28 -12.68 -2.33 -3.44
N ARG A 29 -13.14 -2.10 -4.69
CA ARG A 29 -12.60 -1.09 -5.58
C ARG A 29 -12.98 0.33 -5.12
N GLY A 30 -12.16 1.30 -5.51
CA GLY A 30 -12.37 2.71 -5.18
C GLY A 30 -12.22 3.04 -3.70
N LYS A 31 -11.72 2.09 -2.90
CA LYS A 31 -11.53 2.23 -1.47
C LYS A 31 -10.12 1.83 -1.05
N ILE A 32 -9.61 2.47 0.00
CA ILE A 32 -8.35 2.12 0.61
C ILE A 32 -8.56 0.99 1.61
N THR A 33 -7.83 -0.11 1.41
CA THR A 33 -7.66 -1.15 2.43
C THR A 33 -6.33 -0.94 3.13
N VAL A 34 -6.34 -0.79 4.44
CA VAL A 34 -5.12 -0.74 5.25
C VAL A 34 -4.80 -2.12 5.82
N LEU A 35 -3.54 -2.52 5.69
CA LEU A 35 -3.00 -3.76 6.25
C LEU A 35 -2.22 -3.43 7.52
N LEU A 36 -2.75 -3.87 8.67
CA LEU A 36 -2.20 -3.70 10.00
C LEU A 36 -1.60 -4.99 10.56
N GLY A 37 -0.71 -4.87 11.53
CA GLY A 37 -0.11 -5.97 12.28
C GLY A 37 1.32 -5.66 12.74
N PRO A 38 1.87 -6.40 13.70
CA PRO A 38 3.21 -6.17 14.24
C PRO A 38 4.30 -6.40 13.20
N ASN A 39 5.51 -5.95 13.50
CA ASN A 39 6.67 -6.19 12.63
C ASN A 39 6.92 -7.69 12.51
N GLY A 40 7.28 -8.15 11.30
CA GLY A 40 7.52 -9.57 11.03
C GLY A 40 6.26 -10.43 10.86
N CYS A 41 5.03 -9.91 11.03
CA CYS A 41 3.81 -10.72 10.87
C CYS A 41 3.50 -11.14 9.42
N GLY A 42 4.24 -10.62 8.41
CA GLY A 42 4.12 -11.03 7.02
C GLY A 42 3.50 -10.01 6.06
N LYS A 43 3.26 -8.76 6.47
CA LYS A 43 2.65 -7.71 5.62
C LYS A 43 3.37 -7.54 4.27
N SER A 44 4.67 -7.24 4.30
CA SER A 44 5.47 -7.07 3.09
C SER A 44 5.58 -8.36 2.27
N THR A 45 5.60 -9.52 2.94
CA THR A 45 5.61 -10.83 2.25
C THR A 45 4.30 -11.04 1.49
N LEU A 46 3.16 -10.68 2.09
CA LEU A 46 1.86 -10.74 1.43
C LEU A 46 1.83 -9.80 0.22
N LEU A 47 2.19 -8.52 0.38
CA LEU A 47 2.19 -7.57 -0.73
C LEU A 47 3.09 -8.02 -1.89
N ARG A 48 4.30 -8.50 -1.60
CA ARG A 48 5.22 -9.06 -2.62
C ARG A 48 4.65 -10.28 -3.31
N ALA A 49 3.94 -11.15 -2.59
CA ALA A 49 3.26 -12.30 -3.18
C ALA A 49 2.13 -11.86 -4.13
N LEU A 50 1.32 -10.88 -3.71
CA LEU A 50 0.27 -10.28 -4.55
C LEU A 50 0.85 -9.61 -5.80
N ALA A 51 2.01 -8.98 -5.71
CA ALA A 51 2.72 -8.40 -6.84
C ALA A 51 3.40 -9.44 -7.76
N GLY A 52 3.49 -10.72 -7.34
CA GLY A 52 4.20 -11.76 -8.10
C GLY A 52 5.73 -11.72 -7.96
N LEU A 53 6.23 -11.00 -6.96
CA LEU A 53 7.67 -10.87 -6.70
C LEU A 53 8.23 -12.00 -5.83
N ASN A 54 7.36 -12.71 -5.12
CA ASN A 54 7.69 -13.89 -4.33
C ASN A 54 6.88 -15.09 -4.83
N LYS A 55 7.45 -16.30 -4.67
CA LYS A 55 6.70 -17.53 -4.90
C LYS A 55 5.55 -17.62 -3.88
N ALA A 56 4.36 -17.87 -4.39
CA ALA A 56 3.16 -18.05 -3.57
C ALA A 56 2.28 -19.17 -4.16
N ARG A 57 1.37 -19.69 -3.34
CA ARG A 57 0.30 -20.63 -3.75
C ARG A 57 -1.03 -20.02 -3.36
N GLY A 58 -2.12 -20.52 -3.96
CA GLY A 58 -3.48 -20.01 -3.75
C GLY A 58 -3.99 -19.27 -4.98
N GLU A 59 -5.02 -18.48 -4.82
CA GLU A 59 -5.62 -17.67 -5.89
C GLU A 59 -5.68 -16.19 -5.49
N VAL A 60 -5.31 -15.32 -6.43
CA VAL A 60 -5.43 -13.85 -6.32
C VAL A 60 -6.37 -13.41 -7.42
N MET A 61 -7.65 -13.26 -7.08
CA MET A 61 -8.71 -12.94 -8.03
C MET A 61 -8.94 -11.43 -8.08
N LEU A 62 -8.67 -10.80 -9.20
CA LEU A 62 -9.00 -9.39 -9.46
C LEU A 62 -10.06 -9.33 -10.55
N ASP A 63 -11.24 -8.84 -10.23
CA ASP A 63 -12.41 -8.83 -11.14
C ASP A 63 -12.74 -10.17 -11.80
N GLY A 64 -12.49 -11.28 -11.11
CA GLY A 64 -12.72 -12.62 -11.63
C GLY A 64 -11.55 -13.23 -12.43
N GLU A 65 -10.47 -12.47 -12.67
CA GLU A 65 -9.24 -12.97 -13.28
C GLU A 65 -8.21 -13.39 -12.22
N ASN A 66 -7.67 -14.62 -12.33
CA ASN A 66 -6.63 -15.06 -11.40
C ASN A 66 -5.26 -14.50 -11.81
N LEU A 67 -4.78 -13.50 -11.08
CA LEU A 67 -3.49 -12.87 -11.35
C LEU A 67 -2.30 -13.83 -11.24
N MET A 68 -2.43 -14.93 -10.48
CA MET A 68 -1.34 -15.90 -10.33
C MET A 68 -1.15 -16.77 -11.56
N SER A 69 -2.16 -16.90 -12.41
CA SER A 69 -2.08 -17.61 -13.68
C SER A 69 -1.48 -16.77 -14.82
N LEU A 70 -1.38 -15.46 -14.62
CA LEU A 70 -0.84 -14.55 -15.64
C LEU A 70 0.69 -14.62 -15.72
N PRO A 71 1.27 -14.49 -16.92
CA PRO A 71 2.69 -14.21 -17.08
C PRO A 71 3.06 -12.92 -16.32
N PHE A 72 4.28 -12.87 -15.77
CA PHE A 72 4.74 -11.74 -14.95
C PHE A 72 4.55 -10.37 -15.64
N ALA A 73 4.85 -10.28 -16.93
CA ALA A 73 4.69 -9.04 -17.69
C ALA A 73 3.22 -8.54 -17.70
N ARG A 74 2.27 -9.44 -17.96
CA ARG A 74 0.83 -9.10 -17.96
C ARG A 74 0.34 -8.72 -16.54
N ARG A 75 0.82 -9.42 -15.54
CA ARG A 75 0.51 -9.08 -14.14
C ARG A 75 1.08 -7.71 -13.77
N ALA A 76 2.31 -7.38 -14.19
CA ALA A 76 2.95 -6.10 -13.94
C ALA A 76 2.27 -4.90 -14.63
N GLU A 77 1.47 -5.12 -15.68
CA GLU A 77 0.62 -4.08 -16.27
C GLU A 77 -0.54 -3.67 -15.33
N LYS A 78 -1.08 -4.64 -14.56
CA LYS A 78 -2.24 -4.45 -13.69
C LYS A 78 -1.86 -4.12 -12.26
N VAL A 79 -0.75 -4.66 -11.76
CA VAL A 79 -0.34 -4.59 -10.35
C VAL A 79 0.91 -3.76 -10.23
N VAL A 80 0.86 -2.72 -9.40
CA VAL A 80 2.03 -1.91 -9.05
C VAL A 80 2.31 -2.06 -7.57
N PHE A 81 3.57 -2.33 -7.23
CA PHE A 81 4.06 -2.45 -5.86
C PHE A 81 5.13 -1.39 -5.59
N LEU A 82 4.88 -0.58 -4.57
CA LEU A 82 5.86 0.35 -4.01
C LEU A 82 6.47 -0.27 -2.75
N PRO A 83 7.76 -0.65 -2.76
CA PRO A 83 8.42 -1.20 -1.59
C PRO A 83 8.74 -0.11 -0.56
N GLN A 84 8.92 -0.49 0.70
CA GLN A 84 9.34 0.39 1.80
C GLN A 84 10.64 1.14 1.50
N SER A 85 11.61 0.47 0.88
CA SER A 85 12.89 1.07 0.47
C SER A 85 13.07 0.98 -1.03
N LEU A 86 13.36 2.12 -1.66
CA LEU A 86 13.67 2.20 -3.08
C LEU A 86 15.16 1.91 -3.33
N PRO A 87 15.52 1.34 -4.50
CA PRO A 87 16.91 1.14 -4.90
C PRO A 87 17.69 2.45 -4.83
N GLN A 88 18.92 2.37 -4.34
CA GLN A 88 19.85 3.50 -4.28
C GLN A 88 20.83 3.45 -5.47
N GLY A 89 21.47 4.59 -5.77
CA GLY A 89 22.58 4.64 -6.73
C GLY A 89 22.16 4.75 -8.20
N VAL A 90 20.93 5.08 -8.50
CA VAL A 90 20.51 5.37 -9.88
C VAL A 90 20.71 6.86 -10.16
N HIS A 91 21.67 7.19 -11.04
CA HIS A 91 21.92 8.57 -11.48
C HIS A 91 21.01 8.91 -12.66
N LEU A 92 19.77 9.25 -12.35
CA LEU A 92 18.71 9.60 -13.31
C LEU A 92 17.91 10.76 -12.75
N HIS A 93 17.44 11.67 -13.60
CA HIS A 93 16.56 12.74 -13.14
C HIS A 93 15.21 12.19 -12.70
N VAL A 94 14.58 12.87 -11.72
CA VAL A 94 13.23 12.53 -11.25
C VAL A 94 12.25 12.44 -12.42
N LEU A 95 12.21 13.45 -13.27
CA LEU A 95 11.34 13.50 -14.45
C LEU A 95 11.55 12.27 -15.34
N GLU A 96 12.79 11.97 -15.68
CA GLU A 96 13.16 10.83 -16.54
C GLU A 96 12.73 9.50 -15.92
N SER A 97 12.95 9.34 -14.62
CA SER A 97 12.59 8.12 -13.89
C SER A 97 11.08 7.84 -13.92
N ILE A 98 10.25 8.89 -13.86
CA ILE A 98 8.79 8.75 -13.91
C ILE A 98 8.33 8.46 -15.36
N ILE A 99 8.97 9.06 -16.36
CA ILE A 99 8.72 8.74 -17.78
C ILE A 99 9.05 7.27 -18.06
N VAL A 100 10.18 6.77 -17.55
CA VAL A 100 10.54 5.34 -17.68
C VAL A 100 9.51 4.45 -17.02
N ALA A 101 9.03 4.80 -15.82
CA ALA A 101 7.98 4.05 -15.13
C ALA A 101 6.65 4.05 -15.92
N GLN A 102 6.28 5.16 -16.53
CA GLN A 102 5.09 5.27 -17.37
C GLN A 102 5.17 4.34 -18.60
N ARG A 103 6.32 4.32 -19.28
CA ARG A 103 6.55 3.43 -20.45
C ARG A 103 6.51 1.95 -20.10
N ALA A 104 6.99 1.58 -18.91
CA ALA A 104 6.99 0.19 -18.45
C ALA A 104 5.58 -0.42 -18.29
N SER A 105 4.52 0.38 -18.31
CA SER A 105 3.12 -0.06 -18.23
C SER A 105 2.41 -0.13 -19.59
N GLY A 106 3.15 -0.15 -20.71
CA GLY A 106 2.57 -0.11 -22.05
C GLY A 106 2.01 1.26 -22.43
N GLY A 107 2.32 2.29 -21.67
CA GLY A 107 1.97 3.69 -21.99
C GLY A 107 2.60 4.08 -23.31
N ARG A 108 1.76 4.43 -24.29
CA ARG A 108 2.25 4.94 -25.59
C ARG A 108 2.88 6.33 -25.39
N ASP A 109 3.98 6.58 -26.07
CA ASP A 109 4.56 7.92 -26.20
C ASP A 109 3.50 8.85 -26.84
N GLY A 110 2.70 9.49 -26.01
CA GLY A 110 1.73 10.50 -26.42
C GLY A 110 2.28 11.90 -26.15
N ALA A 111 1.86 12.89 -26.94
CA ALA A 111 2.19 14.31 -26.74
C ALA A 111 1.90 14.83 -25.31
N ASN A 112 1.13 14.08 -24.52
CA ASN A 112 0.72 14.43 -23.16
C ASN A 112 1.56 13.76 -22.06
N SER A 113 2.59 12.95 -22.39
CA SER A 113 3.37 12.21 -21.37
C SER A 113 4.04 13.16 -20.37
N HIS A 114 4.70 14.21 -20.84
CA HIS A 114 5.38 15.17 -19.99
C HIS A 114 4.40 15.96 -19.10
N SER A 115 3.25 16.36 -19.63
CA SER A 115 2.25 17.09 -18.85
C SER A 115 1.65 16.25 -17.74
N GLN A 116 1.43 14.94 -17.96
CA GLN A 116 0.97 14.02 -16.94
C GLN A 116 2.01 13.83 -15.84
N VAL A 117 3.30 13.71 -16.19
CA VAL A 117 4.39 13.60 -15.22
C VAL A 117 4.50 14.88 -14.39
N LEU A 118 4.44 16.05 -15.00
CA LEU A 118 4.47 17.31 -14.25
C LEU A 118 3.25 17.45 -13.33
N ALA A 119 2.07 17.06 -13.80
CA ALA A 119 0.85 17.09 -12.99
C ALA A 119 0.94 16.20 -11.73
N ILE A 120 1.48 14.98 -11.83
CA ILE A 120 1.63 14.11 -10.65
C ILE A 120 2.71 14.64 -9.69
N LEU A 121 3.79 15.23 -10.20
CA LEU A 121 4.82 15.88 -9.39
C LEU A 121 4.25 17.09 -8.63
N ASP A 122 3.40 17.88 -9.28
CA ASP A 122 2.72 19.03 -8.66
C ASP A 122 1.74 18.57 -7.57
N GLN A 123 0.92 17.56 -7.86
CA GLN A 123 0.01 16.97 -6.88
C GLN A 123 0.71 16.44 -5.62
N LEU A 124 1.95 15.96 -5.74
CA LEU A 124 2.79 15.50 -4.64
C LEU A 124 3.62 16.63 -4.00
N GLY A 125 3.54 17.87 -4.52
CA GLY A 125 4.31 19.01 -4.02
C GLY A 125 5.81 18.93 -4.30
N ILE A 126 6.24 18.11 -5.26
CA ILE A 126 7.65 17.86 -5.61
C ILE A 126 8.03 18.28 -7.03
N ALA A 127 7.24 19.14 -7.68
CA ALA A 127 7.54 19.62 -9.04
C ALA A 127 8.93 20.30 -9.13
N HIS A 128 9.37 20.97 -8.07
CA HIS A 128 10.68 21.59 -7.96
C HIS A 128 11.85 20.59 -8.01
N LEU A 129 11.60 19.30 -7.78
CA LEU A 129 12.61 18.23 -7.84
C LEU A 129 12.75 17.61 -9.23
N ALA A 130 11.96 18.01 -10.23
CA ALA A 130 11.88 17.34 -11.53
C ALA A 130 13.24 17.12 -12.21
N LEU A 131 14.14 18.09 -12.09
CA LEU A 131 15.51 18.07 -12.67
C LEU A 131 16.60 17.67 -11.68
N HIS A 132 16.26 17.26 -10.44
CA HIS A 132 17.22 16.70 -9.48
C HIS A 132 17.48 15.25 -9.80
N TYR A 133 18.67 14.77 -9.46
CA TYR A 133 19.01 13.35 -9.56
C TYR A 133 18.45 12.56 -8.38
N LEU A 134 18.03 11.31 -8.62
CA LEU A 134 17.44 10.43 -7.59
C LEU A 134 18.39 10.18 -6.41
N ASP A 135 19.70 10.09 -6.67
CA ASP A 135 20.73 9.89 -5.65
C ASP A 135 20.97 11.10 -4.74
N GLN A 136 20.52 12.29 -5.16
CA GLN A 136 20.61 13.54 -4.37
C GLN A 136 19.41 13.74 -3.43
N LEU A 137 18.35 12.95 -3.57
CA LEU A 137 17.11 13.12 -2.81
C LEU A 137 17.23 12.59 -1.38
N SER A 138 16.53 13.24 -0.46
CA SER A 138 16.28 12.70 0.89
C SER A 138 15.44 11.41 0.81
N GLY A 139 15.38 10.64 1.90
CA GLY A 139 14.54 9.43 1.98
C GLY A 139 13.07 9.72 1.69
N GLY A 140 12.51 10.77 2.28
CA GLY A 140 11.12 11.18 2.06
C GLY A 140 10.87 11.63 0.63
N GLN A 141 11.76 12.44 0.04
CA GLN A 141 11.65 12.85 -1.36
C GLN A 141 11.68 11.65 -2.32
N ARG A 142 12.58 10.70 -2.10
CA ARG A 142 12.60 9.44 -2.89
C ARG A 142 11.30 8.67 -2.76
N GLN A 143 10.71 8.62 -1.58
CA GLN A 143 9.43 7.94 -1.34
C GLN A 143 8.29 8.61 -2.13
N LEU A 144 8.23 9.94 -2.16
CA LEU A 144 7.27 10.69 -2.97
C LEU A 144 7.48 10.44 -4.48
N VAL A 145 8.73 10.38 -4.95
CA VAL A 145 9.03 10.01 -6.35
C VAL A 145 8.60 8.59 -6.66
N GLY A 146 8.85 7.63 -5.77
CA GLY A 146 8.36 6.25 -5.92
C GLY A 146 6.83 6.15 -5.99
N LEU A 147 6.13 6.98 -5.22
CA LEU A 147 4.68 7.08 -5.30
C LEU A 147 4.24 7.67 -6.64
N ALA A 148 4.91 8.73 -7.15
CA ALA A 148 4.67 9.28 -8.48
C ALA A 148 4.86 8.22 -9.58
N GLN A 149 5.97 7.46 -9.52
CA GLN A 149 6.25 6.34 -10.42
C GLN A 149 5.16 5.25 -10.35
N SER A 150 4.58 5.02 -9.18
CA SER A 150 3.51 4.03 -9.00
C SER A 150 2.18 4.52 -9.58
N LEU A 151 1.80 5.76 -9.32
CA LEU A 151 0.53 6.33 -9.75
C LEU A 151 0.50 6.63 -11.26
N ILE A 152 1.62 7.01 -11.87
CA ILE A 152 1.70 7.31 -13.32
C ILE A 152 1.44 6.07 -14.19
N ARG A 153 1.57 4.87 -13.62
CA ARG A 153 1.35 3.60 -14.29
C ARG A 153 -0.11 3.19 -14.41
N TYR A 154 -1.02 3.92 -13.77
CA TYR A 154 -2.47 3.65 -13.79
C TYR A 154 -2.82 2.19 -13.41
N PRO A 155 -2.40 1.69 -12.24
CA PRO A 155 -2.65 0.30 -11.84
C PRO A 155 -4.13 0.02 -11.59
N GLU A 156 -4.53 -1.25 -11.78
CA GLU A 156 -5.80 -1.77 -11.29
C GLU A 156 -5.71 -2.18 -9.81
N LEU A 157 -4.52 -2.64 -9.38
CA LEU A 157 -4.17 -2.98 -8.00
C LEU A 157 -2.89 -2.23 -7.59
N LEU A 158 -3.02 -1.32 -6.64
CA LEU A 158 -1.92 -0.55 -6.06
C LEU A 158 -1.57 -1.12 -4.68
N LEU A 159 -0.32 -1.54 -4.51
CA LEU A 159 0.22 -2.13 -3.28
C LEU A 159 1.32 -1.22 -2.73
N LEU A 160 1.13 -0.66 -1.56
CA LEU A 160 2.05 0.30 -0.94
C LEU A 160 2.57 -0.25 0.39
N ASP A 161 3.86 -0.51 0.46
CA ASP A 161 4.52 -1.05 1.65
C ASP A 161 5.17 0.10 2.44
N GLU A 162 4.50 0.56 3.49
CA GLU A 162 4.91 1.66 4.37
C GLU A 162 5.27 2.97 3.64
N PRO A 163 4.36 3.49 2.78
CA PRO A 163 4.65 4.66 1.96
C PRO A 163 4.84 5.96 2.74
N LEU A 164 4.64 5.95 4.04
CA LEU A 164 4.66 7.12 4.93
C LEU A 164 5.90 7.17 5.85
N SER A 165 6.71 6.11 5.90
CA SER A 165 7.72 5.88 6.94
C SER A 165 8.82 6.95 7.00
N ALA A 166 9.12 7.62 5.88
CA ALA A 166 10.16 8.66 5.79
C ALA A 166 9.59 10.09 5.67
N LEU A 167 8.28 10.25 5.87
CA LEU A 167 7.58 11.52 5.70
C LEU A 167 7.23 12.15 7.06
N ASP A 168 7.28 13.47 7.13
CA ASP A 168 6.72 14.21 8.25
C ASP A 168 5.18 14.19 8.26
N LEU A 169 4.58 14.60 9.37
CA LEU A 169 3.13 14.54 9.59
C LEU A 169 2.33 15.25 8.49
N ASN A 170 2.77 16.41 8.03
CA ASN A 170 2.08 17.16 6.99
C ASN A 170 2.03 16.35 5.68
N TYR A 171 3.19 15.85 5.25
CA TYR A 171 3.27 15.03 4.05
C TYR A 171 2.54 13.69 4.18
N GLN A 172 2.53 13.06 5.37
CA GLN A 172 1.76 11.83 5.59
C GLN A 172 0.26 12.03 5.29
N PHE A 173 -0.33 13.12 5.81
CA PHE A 173 -1.73 13.46 5.55
C PHE A 173 -1.97 13.79 4.08
N HIS A 174 -1.12 14.62 3.48
CA HIS A 174 -1.22 15.00 2.08
C HIS A 174 -1.16 13.77 1.14
N VAL A 175 -0.23 12.85 1.40
CA VAL A 175 -0.07 11.62 0.62
C VAL A 175 -1.27 10.70 0.77
N MET A 176 -1.80 10.51 1.99
CA MET A 176 -2.99 9.67 2.18
C MET A 176 -4.23 10.26 1.50
N ASP A 177 -4.41 11.58 1.55
CA ASP A 177 -5.51 12.25 0.84
C ASP A 177 -5.36 12.12 -0.69
N LEU A 178 -4.13 12.23 -1.23
CA LEU A 178 -3.85 12.00 -2.64
C LEU A 178 -4.17 10.55 -3.04
N ILE A 179 -3.67 9.57 -2.29
CA ILE A 179 -3.94 8.14 -2.54
C ILE A 179 -5.45 7.89 -2.53
N ALA A 180 -6.19 8.48 -1.58
CA ALA A 180 -7.65 8.33 -1.51
C ALA A 180 -8.36 8.90 -2.73
N ARG A 181 -7.97 10.10 -3.18
CA ARG A 181 -8.53 10.72 -4.40
C ARG A 181 -8.28 9.86 -5.64
N GLU A 182 -7.01 9.44 -5.84
CA GLU A 182 -6.61 8.65 -7.00
C GLU A 182 -7.28 7.26 -6.99
N THR A 183 -7.39 6.64 -5.80
CA THR A 183 -8.09 5.37 -5.62
C THR A 183 -9.55 5.46 -6.06
N ARG A 184 -10.26 6.51 -5.62
CA ARG A 184 -11.67 6.73 -5.99
C ARG A 184 -11.83 7.11 -7.46
N ALA A 185 -11.04 8.08 -7.93
CA ALA A 185 -11.14 8.61 -9.29
C ALA A 185 -10.88 7.52 -10.36
N ARG A 186 -9.96 6.60 -10.08
CA ARG A 186 -9.59 5.51 -11.00
C ARG A 186 -10.29 4.19 -10.69
N ASN A 187 -11.11 4.14 -9.64
CA ASN A 187 -11.78 2.93 -9.17
C ASN A 187 -10.82 1.73 -9.03
N MET A 188 -9.59 1.96 -8.56
CA MET A 188 -8.59 0.91 -8.35
C MET A 188 -8.74 0.26 -6.98
N VAL A 189 -8.21 -0.95 -6.81
CA VAL A 189 -8.01 -1.56 -5.49
C VAL A 189 -6.69 -1.03 -4.94
N THR A 190 -6.70 -0.50 -3.72
CA THR A 190 -5.49 0.01 -3.07
C THR A 190 -5.30 -0.67 -1.72
N VAL A 191 -4.12 -1.28 -1.52
CA VAL A 191 -3.72 -1.88 -0.24
C VAL A 191 -2.49 -1.15 0.28
N VAL A 192 -2.58 -0.59 1.48
CA VAL A 192 -1.52 0.21 2.10
C VAL A 192 -1.12 -0.39 3.44
N VAL A 193 0.15 -0.65 3.64
CA VAL A 193 0.71 -0.96 4.96
C VAL A 193 1.02 0.35 5.68
N VAL A 194 0.48 0.51 6.88
CA VAL A 194 0.82 1.63 7.77
C VAL A 194 1.13 1.11 9.17
N HIS A 195 1.89 1.88 9.95
CA HIS A 195 2.18 1.57 11.36
C HIS A 195 1.26 2.32 12.32
N ASP A 196 0.86 3.53 11.94
CA ASP A 196 -0.03 4.35 12.76
C ASP A 196 -1.48 3.92 12.60
N ILE A 197 -2.05 3.39 13.68
CA ILE A 197 -3.43 2.89 13.73
C ILE A 197 -4.43 4.05 13.56
N ASN A 198 -4.08 5.27 14.01
CA ASN A 198 -4.95 6.43 13.84
C ASN A 198 -4.98 6.91 12.38
N ILE A 199 -3.89 6.74 11.62
CA ILE A 199 -3.91 6.93 10.16
C ILE A 199 -4.85 5.90 9.51
N ALA A 200 -4.81 4.65 9.94
CA ALA A 200 -5.71 3.62 9.44
C ALA A 200 -7.18 3.99 9.71
N LEU A 201 -7.53 4.37 10.95
CA LEU A 201 -8.90 4.79 11.31
C LEU A 201 -9.38 5.98 10.48
N ARG A 202 -8.48 6.90 10.13
CA ARG A 202 -8.83 8.15 9.46
C ARG A 202 -8.96 8.04 7.95
N HIS A 203 -8.12 7.23 7.30
CA HIS A 203 -7.95 7.25 5.84
C HIS A 203 -8.32 5.95 5.15
N SER A 204 -8.78 4.91 5.88
CA SER A 204 -9.22 3.68 5.24
C SER A 204 -10.71 3.46 5.34
N GLU A 205 -11.25 2.77 4.37
CA GLU A 205 -12.61 2.26 4.38
C GLU A 205 -12.67 0.75 4.69
N HIS A 206 -11.50 0.08 4.67
CA HIS A 206 -11.35 -1.32 5.01
C HIS A 206 -10.04 -1.56 5.72
N VAL A 207 -10.01 -2.47 6.69
CA VAL A 207 -8.82 -2.86 7.43
C VAL A 207 -8.69 -4.38 7.41
N LEU A 208 -7.47 -4.83 7.15
CA LEU A 208 -7.01 -6.19 7.39
C LEU A 208 -6.02 -6.19 8.54
N MET A 209 -6.23 -7.04 9.53
CA MET A 209 -5.32 -7.17 10.67
C MET A 209 -4.66 -8.55 10.66
N LEU A 210 -3.32 -8.56 10.59
CA LEU A 210 -2.51 -9.77 10.53
C LEU A 210 -1.73 -10.00 11.82
N LYS A 211 -1.64 -11.27 12.20
CA LYS A 211 -0.73 -11.77 13.25
C LYS A 211 -0.13 -13.09 12.81
N GLU A 212 1.19 -13.25 12.89
CA GLU A 212 1.90 -14.50 12.60
C GLU A 212 1.53 -15.17 11.27
N GLY A 213 1.35 -14.34 10.23
CA GLY A 213 1.00 -14.81 8.89
C GLY A 213 -0.46 -15.21 8.68
N LYS A 214 -1.33 -14.96 9.66
CA LYS A 214 -2.77 -15.25 9.59
C LYS A 214 -3.59 -13.97 9.64
N LEU A 215 -4.76 -14.00 9.02
CA LEU A 215 -5.76 -12.96 9.14
C LEU A 215 -6.48 -13.11 10.50
N VAL A 216 -6.42 -12.07 11.33
CA VAL A 216 -7.14 -11.99 12.60
C VAL A 216 -8.51 -11.36 12.41
N ALA A 217 -8.56 -10.24 11.69
CA ALA A 217 -9.81 -9.52 11.45
C ALA A 217 -9.78 -8.82 10.09
N SER A 218 -10.98 -8.63 9.51
CA SER A 218 -11.20 -7.96 8.23
C SER A 218 -12.54 -7.24 8.26
N GLY A 219 -12.58 -5.97 7.88
CA GLY A 219 -13.83 -5.19 7.86
C GLY A 219 -13.65 -3.69 7.92
N ALA A 220 -14.72 -2.99 8.29
CA ALA A 220 -14.66 -1.55 8.52
C ALA A 220 -13.68 -1.20 9.65
N PRO A 221 -12.96 -0.06 9.58
CA PRO A 221 -11.92 0.29 10.55
C PRO A 221 -12.39 0.23 12.01
N GLU A 222 -13.52 0.87 12.34
CA GLU A 222 -14.05 0.91 13.72
C GLU A 222 -14.56 -0.48 14.20
N ALA A 223 -14.88 -1.40 13.29
CA ALA A 223 -15.30 -2.76 13.64
C ALA A 223 -14.11 -3.70 13.87
N VAL A 224 -12.99 -3.43 13.20
CA VAL A 224 -11.75 -4.26 13.28
C VAL A 224 -10.82 -3.76 14.37
N ILE A 225 -10.67 -2.44 14.51
CA ILE A 225 -9.78 -1.84 15.51
C ILE A 225 -10.57 -1.64 16.80
N THR A 226 -10.39 -2.58 17.74
CA THR A 226 -11.05 -2.63 19.05
C THR A 226 -10.02 -2.84 20.15
N ALA A 227 -10.40 -2.69 21.41
CA ALA A 227 -9.53 -2.98 22.55
C ALA A 227 -9.04 -4.45 22.52
N GLU A 228 -9.92 -5.38 22.14
CA GLU A 228 -9.63 -6.79 22.05
C GLU A 228 -8.61 -7.07 20.93
N SER A 229 -8.83 -6.53 19.72
CA SER A 229 -7.90 -6.74 18.61
C SER A 229 -6.55 -6.07 18.85
N LEU A 230 -6.51 -4.92 19.50
CA LEU A 230 -5.25 -4.28 19.93
C LEU A 230 -4.48 -5.14 20.93
N ALA A 231 -5.18 -5.72 21.92
CA ALA A 231 -4.58 -6.63 22.88
C ALA A 231 -4.09 -7.91 22.20
N GLU A 232 -4.91 -8.54 21.36
CA GLU A 232 -4.58 -9.77 20.67
C GLU A 232 -3.39 -9.61 19.72
N VAL A 233 -3.43 -8.58 18.87
CA VAL A 233 -2.46 -8.42 17.76
C VAL A 233 -1.18 -7.76 18.20
N TYR A 234 -1.28 -6.69 19.00
CA TYR A 234 -0.13 -5.85 19.35
C TYR A 234 0.35 -6.04 20.79
N ASN A 235 -0.37 -6.84 21.62
CA ASN A 235 -0.08 -7.02 23.03
C ASN A 235 -0.07 -5.71 23.84
N VAL A 236 -1.02 -4.81 23.50
CA VAL A 236 -1.18 -3.52 24.17
C VAL A 236 -2.58 -3.36 24.75
N ARG A 237 -2.67 -2.63 25.86
CA ARG A 237 -3.94 -2.12 26.38
C ARG A 237 -4.23 -0.81 25.68
N GLY A 238 -5.39 -0.73 25.04
CA GLY A 238 -5.84 0.48 24.38
C GLY A 238 -7.35 0.51 24.29
N ARG A 239 -7.88 1.66 23.96
CA ARG A 239 -9.31 1.89 23.77
C ARG A 239 -9.55 2.76 22.56
N VAL A 240 -10.73 2.64 21.98
CA VAL A 240 -11.17 3.52 20.89
C VAL A 240 -12.11 4.55 21.47
N GLU A 241 -11.75 5.80 21.33
CA GLU A 241 -12.53 6.95 21.80
C GLU A 241 -12.90 7.87 20.64
N ARG A 242 -13.89 8.72 20.85
CA ARG A 242 -14.21 9.78 19.90
C ARG A 242 -13.60 11.11 20.38
N CYS A 243 -12.80 11.74 19.53
CA CYS A 243 -12.28 13.07 19.80
C CYS A 243 -13.39 14.13 19.77
N SER A 244 -13.07 15.37 20.14
CA SER A 244 -14.03 16.51 20.14
C SER A 244 -14.72 16.77 18.79
N GLN A 245 -14.14 16.27 17.69
CA GLN A 245 -14.73 16.34 16.34
C GLN A 245 -15.55 15.09 15.97
N GLY A 246 -15.81 14.18 16.93
CA GLY A 246 -16.56 12.96 16.72
C GLY A 246 -15.83 11.83 15.97
N ARG A 247 -14.53 12.00 15.66
CA ARG A 247 -13.73 11.00 14.96
C ARG A 247 -13.18 9.97 15.93
N ALA A 248 -13.20 8.70 15.51
CA ALA A 248 -12.59 7.61 16.27
C ALA A 248 -11.06 7.78 16.31
N GLN A 249 -10.47 7.51 17.46
CA GLN A 249 -9.03 7.48 17.70
C GLN A 249 -8.67 6.39 18.71
N VAL A 250 -7.50 5.78 18.53
CA VAL A 250 -6.94 4.85 19.50
C VAL A 250 -6.11 5.61 20.52
N VAL A 251 -6.40 5.35 21.79
CA VAL A 251 -5.58 5.77 22.92
C VAL A 251 -4.94 4.53 23.52
N LEU A 252 -3.61 4.53 23.62
CA LEU A 252 -2.85 3.42 24.21
C LEU A 252 -2.60 3.70 25.69
N ASP A 253 -2.96 2.74 26.55
CA ASP A 253 -2.85 2.84 28.01
C ASP A 253 -1.63 2.09 28.55
N GLY A 254 -1.00 1.23 27.75
CA GLY A 254 0.19 0.49 28.14
C GLY A 254 0.35 -0.85 27.41
N VAL A 255 1.35 -1.62 27.84
CA VAL A 255 1.63 -2.98 27.31
C VAL A 255 0.97 -4.02 28.20
N ILE A 256 0.63 -5.19 27.63
CA ILE A 256 0.12 -6.34 28.36
C ILE A 256 1.31 -7.24 28.68
N GLY A 257 1.47 -7.62 29.96
CA GLY A 257 2.43 -8.65 30.37
C GLY A 257 3.89 -8.19 30.54
N VAL A 258 4.11 -6.94 30.93
CA VAL A 258 5.40 -6.46 31.51
C VAL A 258 5.23 -6.27 32.98
#